data_9e6acef776c37872ebbbddd01e786d65
#
_entry.id   9e6acef776c37872ebbbddd01e786d65
#
_cell.length_a   1.000
_cell.length_b   1.000
_cell.length_c   1.000
_cell.angle_alpha   90.00
_cell.angle_beta   90.00
_cell.angle_gamma   90.00
#
_symmetry.space_group_name_H-M   'P 1'
#
loop_
_entity.id
_entity.type
_entity.pdbx_description
1 polymer ?
#
loop_
_entity_poly.entity_id
_entity_poly.type
_entity_poly.pdbx_seq_one_letter_code
_entity_poly.pdbx_strand_id
1 'polypeptide(L)'
;MATRSSRSSSAESAPTEPPASGDASPSVEERIYASITSALLQGRLRPGAQLVERDLAAAFGCTRGALRKVLARLGFEGKLVLEANRGAFVPSPSEEDIRQVYRARQIVEAGIVASLCGALSGAHKRRLRAHVRSEEKALRAGAIDESVRLAGQFHVLLTELAGGTELLGLVGQLVAKTELYKALFDPSKGSSCSADEHARIIDALDAGDLQTALTAMREHLSELEERVVEQVRKSADGEDLGAVFGV
;
A
#
# COMPACT_ATOMS: atom_id res chain seq x y z
N MET A 1 -70.23 -32.98 -38.24
CA MET A 1 -69.95 -33.02 -36.77
C MET A 1 -68.57 -32.42 -36.60
N ALA A 2 -68.50 -31.14 -36.16
CA ALA A 2 -67.26 -30.36 -36.07
C ALA A 2 -66.80 -30.30 -34.64
N THR A 3 -65.57 -30.73 -34.38
CA THR A 3 -64.92 -30.57 -33.10
C THR A 3 -63.90 -29.43 -33.15
N ARG A 4 -64.19 -28.37 -32.40
CA ARG A 4 -63.29 -27.23 -32.20
C ARG A 4 -62.16 -27.63 -31.24
N SER A 5 -60.90 -27.47 -31.70
CA SER A 5 -59.72 -27.52 -30.83
C SER A 5 -59.39 -26.11 -30.37
N SER A 6 -59.44 -25.88 -29.04
CA SER A 6 -59.03 -24.66 -28.38
C SER A 6 -57.53 -24.68 -28.16
N ARG A 7 -56.82 -23.74 -28.76
CA ARG A 7 -55.37 -23.47 -28.46
C ARG A 7 -55.29 -22.55 -27.23
N SER A 8 -54.74 -23.05 -26.15
CA SER A 8 -54.31 -22.23 -25.01
C SER A 8 -52.98 -21.56 -25.31
N SER A 9 -52.97 -20.25 -25.32
CA SER A 9 -51.76 -19.42 -25.42
C SER A 9 -51.07 -19.37 -24.06
N SER A 10 -49.92 -20.00 -23.94
CA SER A 10 -49.02 -19.84 -22.80
C SER A 10 -48.22 -18.57 -22.99
N ALA A 11 -48.45 -17.57 -22.18
CA ALA A 11 -47.65 -16.36 -22.11
C ALA A 11 -46.32 -16.72 -21.39
N GLU A 12 -45.24 -16.65 -22.11
CA GLU A 12 -43.85 -16.82 -21.64
C GLU A 12 -43.42 -15.53 -20.95
N SER A 13 -43.26 -15.62 -19.63
CA SER A 13 -42.78 -14.51 -18.81
C SER A 13 -41.29 -14.31 -19.08
N ALA A 14 -40.91 -13.15 -19.57
CA ALA A 14 -39.49 -12.73 -19.71
C ALA A 14 -38.78 -12.67 -18.35
N PRO A 15 -37.52 -13.07 -18.25
CA PRO A 15 -36.75 -12.96 -17.02
C PRO A 15 -36.47 -11.48 -16.69
N THR A 16 -36.89 -11.07 -15.51
CA THR A 16 -36.64 -9.75 -14.95
C THR A 16 -35.12 -9.66 -14.65
N GLU A 17 -34.40 -8.78 -15.32
CA GLU A 17 -33.02 -8.43 -14.98
C GLU A 17 -32.98 -7.90 -13.53
N PRO A 18 -31.96 -8.31 -12.72
CA PRO A 18 -31.76 -7.73 -11.41
C PRO A 18 -31.39 -6.26 -11.55
N PRO A 19 -31.86 -5.38 -10.63
CA PRO A 19 -31.58 -3.96 -10.72
C PRO A 19 -30.07 -3.73 -10.64
N ALA A 20 -29.55 -2.90 -11.56
CA ALA A 20 -28.18 -2.42 -11.58
C ALA A 20 -27.80 -1.90 -10.18
N SER A 21 -26.66 -2.37 -9.67
CA SER A 21 -26.08 -1.95 -8.41
C SER A 21 -25.88 -0.43 -8.40
N GLY A 22 -26.80 0.27 -7.76
CA GLY A 22 -26.73 1.70 -7.54
C GLY A 22 -25.47 2.02 -6.71
N ASP A 23 -24.95 3.19 -6.97
CA ASP A 23 -23.83 3.87 -6.31
C ASP A 23 -24.07 3.90 -4.78
N ALA A 24 -23.68 2.84 -4.09
CA ALA A 24 -23.86 2.72 -2.65
C ALA A 24 -22.79 3.59 -1.99
N SER A 25 -23.20 4.66 -1.32
CA SER A 25 -22.30 5.46 -0.47
C SER A 25 -21.49 4.55 0.45
N PRO A 26 -20.17 4.81 0.62
CA PRO A 26 -19.30 3.93 1.39
C PRO A 26 -19.84 3.71 2.81
N SER A 27 -19.75 2.48 3.29
CA SER A 27 -20.19 2.10 4.64
C SER A 27 -19.48 2.92 5.72
N VAL A 28 -20.03 2.96 6.92
CA VAL A 28 -19.38 3.65 8.05
C VAL A 28 -18.00 3.07 8.30
N GLU A 29 -17.85 1.74 8.27
CA GLU A 29 -16.59 1.05 8.43
C GLU A 29 -15.56 1.45 7.34
N GLU A 30 -15.97 1.55 6.09
CA GLU A 30 -15.10 1.97 4.99
C GLU A 30 -14.63 3.41 5.14
N ARG A 31 -15.50 4.32 5.57
CA ARG A 31 -15.13 5.72 5.82
C ARG A 31 -14.12 5.83 6.97
N ILE A 32 -14.34 5.10 8.06
CA ILE A 32 -13.42 5.08 9.21
C ILE A 32 -12.07 4.50 8.78
N TYR A 33 -12.09 3.38 8.06
CA TYR A 33 -10.89 2.74 7.53
C TYR A 33 -10.09 3.69 6.64
N ALA A 34 -10.73 4.33 5.67
CA ALA A 34 -10.10 5.29 4.77
C ALA A 34 -9.52 6.49 5.54
N SER A 35 -10.26 7.02 6.52
CA SER A 35 -9.85 8.17 7.32
C SER A 35 -8.62 7.87 8.19
N ILE A 36 -8.61 6.73 8.89
CA ILE A 36 -7.44 6.31 9.71
C ILE A 36 -6.25 6.01 8.81
N THR A 37 -6.44 5.27 7.71
CA THR A 37 -5.38 4.97 6.74
C THR A 37 -4.77 6.26 6.17
N SER A 38 -5.61 7.22 5.77
CA SER A 38 -5.15 8.52 5.28
C SER A 38 -4.35 9.28 6.35
N ALA A 39 -4.82 9.28 7.61
CA ALA A 39 -4.12 9.95 8.70
C ALA A 39 -2.75 9.33 9.00
N LEU A 40 -2.62 7.99 8.86
CA LEU A 40 -1.37 7.27 8.99
C LEU A 40 -0.41 7.62 7.84
N LEU A 41 -0.87 7.51 6.59
CA LEU A 41 -0.04 7.75 5.40
C LEU A 41 0.34 9.23 5.19
N GLN A 42 -0.37 10.15 5.82
CA GLN A 42 -0.02 11.58 5.85
C GLN A 42 0.84 11.97 7.07
N GLY A 43 1.29 11.00 7.87
CA GLY A 43 2.10 11.27 9.05
C GLY A 43 1.42 12.12 10.13
N ARG A 44 0.07 12.23 10.09
CA ARG A 44 -0.70 13.01 11.09
C ARG A 44 -0.82 12.31 12.43
N LEU A 45 -0.54 11.02 12.48
CA LEU A 45 -0.52 10.21 13.69
C LEU A 45 0.95 9.92 14.05
N ARG A 46 1.34 10.26 15.28
CA ARG A 46 2.72 10.05 15.74
C ARG A 46 3.00 8.56 15.98
N PRO A 47 4.22 8.07 15.70
CA PRO A 47 4.65 6.74 16.13
C PRO A 47 4.35 6.49 17.60
N GLY A 48 3.87 5.30 17.95
CA GLY A 48 3.52 4.92 19.33
C GLY A 48 2.23 5.53 19.88
N ALA A 49 1.55 6.42 19.17
CA ALA A 49 0.31 7.03 19.66
C ALA A 49 -0.81 5.99 19.83
N GLN A 50 -1.48 6.03 20.97
CA GLN A 50 -2.64 5.18 21.24
C GLN A 50 -3.89 5.70 20.54
N LEU A 51 -4.60 4.84 19.85
CA LEU A 51 -5.90 5.10 19.24
C LEU A 51 -7.01 4.69 20.24
N VAL A 52 -7.46 5.64 21.06
CA VAL A 52 -8.45 5.38 22.11
C VAL A 52 -9.83 5.12 21.49
N GLU A 53 -10.34 3.90 21.61
CA GLU A 53 -11.62 3.47 21.01
C GLU A 53 -12.79 4.40 21.36
N ARG A 54 -12.87 4.85 22.63
CA ARG A 54 -13.96 5.73 23.09
C ARG A 54 -13.97 7.04 22.30
N ASP A 55 -12.81 7.64 22.17
CA ASP A 55 -12.66 8.97 21.60
C ASP A 55 -12.85 8.93 20.08
N LEU A 56 -12.31 7.87 19.43
CA LEU A 56 -12.55 7.64 18.01
C LEU A 56 -14.02 7.31 17.69
N ALA A 57 -14.68 6.47 18.50
CA ALA A 57 -16.09 6.16 18.29
C ALA A 57 -16.97 7.43 18.41
N ALA A 58 -16.65 8.32 19.37
CA ALA A 58 -17.31 9.61 19.49
C ALA A 58 -17.03 10.52 18.29
N ALA A 59 -15.78 10.63 17.86
CA ALA A 59 -15.36 11.47 16.72
C ALA A 59 -16.00 11.03 15.40
N PHE A 60 -16.12 9.73 15.15
CA PHE A 60 -16.74 9.17 13.94
C PHE A 60 -18.26 9.00 14.03
N GLY A 61 -18.87 9.25 15.19
CA GLY A 61 -20.31 9.04 15.40
C GLY A 61 -20.73 7.58 15.18
N CYS A 62 -19.88 6.61 15.57
CA CYS A 62 -20.11 5.19 15.31
C CYS A 62 -20.17 4.36 16.61
N THR A 63 -20.65 3.10 16.47
CA THR A 63 -20.61 2.17 17.61
C THR A 63 -19.17 1.66 17.83
N ARG A 64 -18.82 1.33 19.08
CA ARG A 64 -17.54 0.71 19.42
C ARG A 64 -17.32 -0.61 18.66
N GLY A 65 -18.40 -1.36 18.39
CA GLY A 65 -18.32 -2.61 17.63
C GLY A 65 -17.87 -2.41 16.18
N ALA A 66 -18.43 -1.41 15.49
CA ALA A 66 -18.02 -1.05 14.13
C ALA A 66 -16.56 -0.58 14.11
N LEU A 67 -16.17 0.27 15.06
CA LEU A 67 -14.78 0.74 15.18
C LEU A 67 -13.80 -0.41 15.42
N ARG A 68 -14.10 -1.35 16.34
CA ARG A 68 -13.25 -2.51 16.61
C ARG A 68 -12.99 -3.38 15.40
N LYS A 69 -14.01 -3.60 14.54
CA LYS A 69 -13.82 -4.32 13.28
C LYS A 69 -12.79 -3.62 12.38
N VAL A 70 -12.87 -2.30 12.29
CA VAL A 70 -11.92 -1.51 11.48
C VAL A 70 -10.52 -1.57 12.06
N LEU A 71 -10.37 -1.37 13.38
CA LEU A 71 -9.08 -1.45 14.05
C LEU A 71 -8.47 -2.85 13.93
N ALA A 72 -9.29 -3.91 14.07
CA ALA A 72 -8.84 -5.28 13.86
C ALA A 72 -8.34 -5.52 12.43
N ARG A 73 -9.06 -4.99 11.41
CA ARG A 73 -8.63 -5.05 10.02
C ARG A 73 -7.30 -4.31 9.80
N LEU A 74 -7.17 -3.08 10.31
CA LEU A 74 -5.93 -2.31 10.21
C LEU A 74 -4.76 -2.99 10.94
N GLY A 75 -5.03 -3.64 12.07
CA GLY A 75 -4.04 -4.46 12.78
C GLY A 75 -3.62 -5.68 11.99
N PHE A 76 -4.56 -6.41 11.40
CA PHE A 76 -4.28 -7.57 10.52
C PHE A 76 -3.45 -7.17 9.29
N GLU A 77 -3.71 -5.98 8.73
CA GLU A 77 -2.95 -5.41 7.63
C GLU A 77 -1.57 -4.84 8.06
N GLY A 78 -1.24 -4.89 9.36
CA GLY A 78 0.02 -4.36 9.91
C GLY A 78 0.11 -2.82 9.93
N LYS A 79 -0.99 -2.12 9.71
CA LYS A 79 -1.07 -0.65 9.78
C LYS A 79 -1.18 -0.13 11.20
N LEU A 80 -1.64 -0.96 12.14
CA LEU A 80 -1.69 -0.68 13.57
C LEU A 80 -1.10 -1.86 14.34
N VAL A 81 -0.63 -1.59 15.54
CA VAL A 81 -0.26 -2.61 16.52
C VAL A 81 -1.43 -2.78 17.48
N LEU A 82 -1.94 -4.00 17.61
CA LEU A 82 -3.00 -4.32 18.58
C LEU A 82 -2.37 -4.98 19.80
N GLU A 83 -2.52 -4.33 20.94
CA GLU A 83 -2.05 -4.86 22.22
C GLU A 83 -3.22 -5.36 23.07
N ALA A 84 -3.11 -6.59 23.57
CA ALA A 84 -4.15 -7.18 24.40
C ALA A 84 -4.42 -6.29 25.63
N ASN A 85 -5.70 -5.98 25.86
CA ASN A 85 -6.17 -5.11 26.95
C ASN A 85 -5.68 -3.64 26.94
N ARG A 86 -4.87 -3.24 25.95
CA ARG A 86 -4.35 -1.87 25.82
C ARG A 86 -4.91 -1.13 24.62
N GLY A 87 -5.42 -1.86 23.61
CA GLY A 87 -6.05 -1.27 22.43
C GLY A 87 -5.14 -1.23 21.22
N ALA A 88 -5.37 -0.24 20.34
CA ALA A 88 -4.66 -0.05 19.10
C ALA A 88 -3.64 1.09 19.19
N PHE A 89 -2.46 0.88 18.60
CA PHE A 89 -1.36 1.85 18.60
C PHE A 89 -0.86 2.06 17.16
N VAL A 90 -0.37 3.27 16.90
CA VAL A 90 0.41 3.54 15.70
C VAL A 90 1.75 2.80 15.82
N PRO A 91 2.23 2.11 14.78
CA PRO A 91 3.53 1.45 14.83
C PRO A 91 4.66 2.43 15.18
N SER A 92 5.60 1.96 16.00
CA SER A 92 6.83 2.67 16.36
C SER A 92 8.01 1.71 16.18
N PRO A 93 8.37 1.41 14.91
CA PRO A 93 9.43 0.45 14.62
C PRO A 93 10.80 0.98 15.06
N SER A 94 11.63 0.07 15.56
CA SER A 94 13.06 0.31 15.75
C SER A 94 13.81 0.31 14.41
N GLU A 95 15.06 0.78 14.41
CA GLU A 95 15.93 0.66 13.24
C GLU A 95 16.03 -0.79 12.75
N GLU A 96 16.16 -1.74 13.67
CA GLU A 96 16.26 -3.16 13.35
C GLU A 96 14.97 -3.68 12.69
N ASP A 97 13.80 -3.28 13.16
CA ASP A 97 12.52 -3.64 12.54
C ASP A 97 12.43 -3.14 11.10
N ILE A 98 12.90 -1.91 10.86
CA ILE A 98 12.94 -1.32 9.52
C ILE A 98 13.88 -2.12 8.62
N ARG A 99 15.13 -2.37 9.08
CA ARG A 99 16.12 -3.15 8.32
C ARG A 99 15.62 -4.54 7.97
N GLN A 100 14.95 -5.21 8.90
CA GLN A 100 14.39 -6.55 8.66
C GLN A 100 13.34 -6.55 7.56
N VAL A 101 12.45 -5.55 7.52
CA VAL A 101 11.42 -5.44 6.47
C VAL A 101 12.05 -5.15 5.10
N TYR A 102 13.02 -4.24 5.01
CA TYR A 102 13.72 -3.95 3.76
C TYR A 102 14.57 -5.14 3.29
N ARG A 103 15.23 -5.85 4.21
CA ARG A 103 15.95 -7.08 3.89
C ARG A 103 15.03 -8.16 3.31
N ALA A 104 13.83 -8.32 3.87
CA ALA A 104 12.84 -9.26 3.32
C ALA A 104 12.42 -8.84 1.90
N ARG A 105 12.19 -7.54 1.66
CA ARG A 105 11.91 -7.01 0.32
C ARG A 105 13.04 -7.28 -0.66
N GLN A 106 14.28 -6.99 -0.29
CA GLN A 106 15.47 -7.22 -1.12
C GLN A 106 15.57 -8.69 -1.57
N ILE A 107 15.34 -9.64 -0.65
CA ILE A 107 15.41 -11.08 -0.96
C ILE A 107 14.28 -11.50 -1.93
N VAL A 108 13.05 -11.12 -1.61
CA VAL A 108 11.88 -11.52 -2.41
C VAL A 108 11.88 -10.83 -3.78
N GLU A 109 12.14 -9.53 -3.81
CA GLU A 109 12.09 -8.76 -5.05
C GLU A 109 13.28 -9.05 -5.98
N ALA A 110 14.43 -9.48 -5.45
CA ALA A 110 15.51 -10.03 -6.29
C ALA A 110 15.05 -11.28 -7.05
N GLY A 111 14.29 -12.17 -6.42
CA GLY A 111 13.70 -13.34 -7.09
C GLY A 111 12.69 -12.94 -8.18
N ILE A 112 11.86 -11.93 -7.92
CA ILE A 112 10.91 -11.38 -8.89
C ILE A 112 11.65 -10.77 -10.09
N VAL A 113 12.64 -9.93 -9.85
CA VAL A 113 13.51 -9.34 -10.89
C VAL A 113 14.15 -10.44 -11.74
N ALA A 114 14.72 -11.47 -11.10
CA ALA A 114 15.34 -12.58 -11.81
C ALA A 114 14.35 -13.34 -12.71
N SER A 115 13.11 -13.53 -12.25
CA SER A 115 12.07 -14.22 -13.02
C SER A 115 11.55 -13.41 -14.22
N LEU A 116 11.60 -12.07 -14.14
CA LEU A 116 11.14 -11.17 -15.22
C LEU A 116 12.23 -10.81 -16.22
N CYS A 117 13.49 -10.98 -15.86
CA CYS A 117 14.63 -10.55 -16.68
C CYS A 117 14.65 -11.29 -18.02
N GLY A 118 14.57 -10.55 -19.12
CA GLY A 118 14.48 -11.09 -20.48
C GLY A 118 13.13 -11.78 -20.82
N ALA A 119 12.19 -11.87 -19.85
CA ALA A 119 10.89 -12.54 -20.03
C ALA A 119 9.71 -11.54 -20.23
N LEU A 120 9.98 -10.24 -20.22
CA LEU A 120 8.93 -9.24 -20.36
C LEU A 120 8.33 -9.22 -21.77
N SER A 121 7.01 -9.47 -21.88
CA SER A 121 6.27 -9.26 -23.12
C SER A 121 6.19 -7.77 -23.48
N GLY A 122 5.91 -7.46 -24.75
CA GLY A 122 5.67 -6.09 -25.15
C GLY A 122 4.51 -5.40 -24.40
N ALA A 123 3.52 -6.16 -23.94
CA ALA A 123 2.44 -5.65 -23.11
C ALA A 123 2.92 -5.31 -21.69
N HIS A 124 3.75 -6.17 -21.09
CA HIS A 124 4.36 -5.94 -19.78
C HIS A 124 5.21 -4.67 -19.78
N LYS A 125 6.09 -4.51 -20.78
CA LYS A 125 6.94 -3.31 -20.95
C LYS A 125 6.10 -2.03 -21.06
N ARG A 126 5.04 -2.04 -21.86
CA ARG A 126 4.13 -0.88 -21.99
C ARG A 126 3.46 -0.54 -20.67
N ARG A 127 2.99 -1.55 -19.92
CA ARG A 127 2.31 -1.37 -18.62
C ARG A 127 3.26 -0.78 -17.59
N LEU A 128 4.47 -1.30 -17.45
CA LEU A 128 5.50 -0.78 -16.52
C LEU A 128 5.90 0.66 -16.86
N ARG A 129 6.21 0.94 -18.14
CA ARG A 129 6.58 2.30 -18.57
C ARG A 129 5.42 3.29 -18.42
N ALA A 130 4.17 2.86 -18.62
CA ALA A 130 3.00 3.72 -18.36
C ALA A 130 2.86 4.03 -16.89
N HIS A 131 3.13 3.07 -16.00
CA HIS A 131 3.10 3.25 -14.56
C HIS A 131 4.13 4.29 -14.10
N VAL A 132 5.39 4.16 -14.52
CA VAL A 132 6.46 5.13 -14.18
C VAL A 132 6.14 6.53 -14.69
N ARG A 133 5.58 6.67 -15.90
CA ARG A 133 5.11 7.99 -16.38
C ARG A 133 4.02 8.59 -15.51
N SER A 134 3.17 7.75 -14.88
CA SER A 134 2.16 8.23 -13.94
C SER A 134 2.78 8.72 -12.63
N GLU A 135 3.83 8.04 -12.15
CA GLU A 135 4.63 8.49 -10.99
C GLU A 135 5.25 9.86 -11.25
N GLU A 136 5.97 10.01 -12.38
CA GLU A 136 6.58 11.27 -12.77
C GLU A 136 5.54 12.40 -12.91
N LYS A 137 4.37 12.09 -13.50
CA LYS A 137 3.29 13.07 -13.66
C LYS A 137 2.77 13.54 -12.30
N ALA A 138 2.54 12.61 -11.37
CA ALA A 138 2.08 12.93 -10.02
C ALA A 138 3.12 13.79 -9.28
N LEU A 139 4.40 13.44 -9.37
CA LEU A 139 5.49 14.19 -8.76
C LEU A 139 5.58 15.62 -9.32
N ARG A 140 5.56 15.78 -10.65
CA ARG A 140 5.61 17.11 -11.30
C ARG A 140 4.38 17.97 -11.00
N ALA A 141 3.25 17.35 -10.74
CA ALA A 141 2.02 18.06 -10.33
C ALA A 141 2.00 18.43 -8.84
N GLY A 142 3.03 18.03 -8.05
CA GLY A 142 3.06 18.24 -6.61
C GLY A 142 2.07 17.35 -5.84
N ALA A 143 1.50 16.33 -6.50
CA ALA A 143 0.60 15.36 -5.89
C ALA A 143 1.41 14.29 -5.14
N ILE A 144 2.03 14.69 -4.02
CA ILE A 144 3.02 13.90 -3.30
C ILE A 144 2.44 12.55 -2.83
N ASP A 145 1.26 12.56 -2.19
CA ASP A 145 0.60 11.33 -1.70
C ASP A 145 0.37 10.32 -2.84
N GLU A 146 -0.03 10.80 -4.01
CA GLU A 146 -0.25 9.98 -5.19
C GLU A 146 1.07 9.44 -5.76
N SER A 147 2.11 10.26 -5.80
CA SER A 147 3.45 9.85 -6.25
C SER A 147 4.02 8.74 -5.36
N VAL A 148 3.92 8.89 -4.04
CA VAL A 148 4.36 7.89 -3.07
C VAL A 148 3.56 6.58 -3.23
N ARG A 149 2.24 6.68 -3.37
CA ARG A 149 1.38 5.51 -3.59
C ARG A 149 1.74 4.76 -4.88
N LEU A 150 1.97 5.49 -5.96
CA LEU A 150 2.37 4.90 -7.24
C LEU A 150 3.76 4.24 -7.14
N ALA A 151 4.71 4.86 -6.44
CA ALA A 151 6.03 4.27 -6.22
C ALA A 151 5.95 2.89 -5.52
N GLY A 152 5.17 2.77 -4.46
CA GLY A 152 4.93 1.47 -3.83
C GLY A 152 4.22 0.48 -4.76
N GLN A 153 3.27 0.94 -5.57
CA GLN A 153 2.55 0.10 -6.52
C GLN A 153 3.42 -0.45 -7.66
N PHE A 154 4.55 0.18 -7.97
CA PHE A 154 5.51 -0.36 -8.93
C PHE A 154 6.00 -1.76 -8.54
N HIS A 155 6.35 -1.98 -7.28
CA HIS A 155 6.82 -3.27 -6.77
C HIS A 155 5.71 -4.35 -6.80
N VAL A 156 4.49 -3.92 -6.46
CA VAL A 156 3.30 -4.78 -6.56
C VAL A 156 3.04 -5.18 -8.02
N LEU A 157 3.17 -4.23 -8.95
CA LEU A 157 3.01 -4.46 -10.38
C LEU A 157 4.07 -5.43 -10.93
N LEU A 158 5.34 -5.28 -10.54
CA LEU A 158 6.39 -6.25 -10.91
C LEU A 158 6.02 -7.66 -10.44
N THR A 159 5.56 -7.77 -9.18
CA THR A 159 5.16 -9.05 -8.61
C THR A 159 3.96 -9.66 -9.35
N GLU A 160 2.98 -8.85 -9.72
CA GLU A 160 1.82 -9.27 -10.51
C GLU A 160 2.23 -9.84 -11.87
N LEU A 161 3.20 -9.20 -12.54
CA LEU A 161 3.73 -9.63 -13.82
C LEU A 161 4.59 -10.91 -13.74
N ALA A 162 5.26 -11.13 -12.61
CA ALA A 162 5.99 -12.37 -12.33
C ALA A 162 5.05 -13.56 -12.08
N GLY A 163 3.82 -13.29 -11.66
CA GLY A 163 2.81 -14.29 -11.35
C GLY A 163 2.88 -14.83 -9.93
N GLY A 164 1.79 -15.45 -9.50
CA GLY A 164 1.68 -16.06 -8.17
C GLY A 164 0.95 -15.18 -7.15
N THR A 165 -0.23 -15.65 -6.71
CA THR A 165 -1.08 -14.95 -5.73
C THR A 165 -0.43 -14.82 -4.36
N GLU A 166 0.37 -15.84 -3.96
CA GLU A 166 1.07 -15.87 -2.68
C GLU A 166 2.16 -14.79 -2.62
N LEU A 167 2.97 -14.65 -3.68
CA LEU A 167 3.99 -13.61 -3.76
C LEU A 167 3.36 -12.22 -3.76
N LEU A 168 2.24 -12.05 -4.46
CA LEU A 168 1.52 -10.77 -4.50
C LEU A 168 1.03 -10.36 -3.12
N GLY A 169 0.49 -11.30 -2.33
CA GLY A 169 0.09 -11.08 -0.94
C GLY A 169 1.27 -10.68 -0.06
N LEU A 170 2.38 -11.42 -0.16
CA LEU A 170 3.59 -11.15 0.64
C LEU A 170 4.20 -9.78 0.31
N VAL A 171 4.46 -9.52 -0.96
CA VAL A 171 5.07 -8.24 -1.38
C VAL A 171 4.15 -7.06 -1.06
N GLY A 172 2.84 -7.21 -1.29
CA GLY A 172 1.86 -6.18 -0.94
C GLY A 172 1.92 -5.80 0.54
N GLN A 173 2.06 -6.77 1.45
CA GLN A 173 2.21 -6.51 2.89
C GLN A 173 3.54 -5.82 3.22
N LEU A 174 4.66 -6.27 2.63
CA LEU A 174 5.98 -5.67 2.86
C LEU A 174 6.03 -4.23 2.34
N VAL A 175 5.50 -3.97 1.14
CA VAL A 175 5.38 -2.62 0.56
C VAL A 175 4.52 -1.73 1.44
N ALA A 176 3.33 -2.18 1.85
CA ALA A 176 2.46 -1.40 2.72
C ALA A 176 3.13 -1.01 4.05
N LYS A 177 3.94 -1.92 4.63
CA LYS A 177 4.74 -1.65 5.83
C LYS A 177 5.80 -0.58 5.59
N THR A 178 6.57 -0.68 4.51
CA THR A 178 7.62 0.30 4.20
C THR A 178 7.04 1.67 3.84
N GLU A 179 5.91 1.73 3.13
CA GLU A 179 5.20 2.98 2.87
C GLU A 179 4.69 3.64 4.16
N LEU A 180 4.17 2.82 5.10
CA LEU A 180 3.78 3.32 6.41
C LEU A 180 4.97 3.88 7.19
N TYR A 181 6.13 3.18 7.21
CA TYR A 181 7.33 3.66 7.91
C TYR A 181 7.85 4.97 7.31
N LYS A 182 7.86 5.09 5.97
CA LYS A 182 8.15 6.35 5.29
C LYS A 182 7.21 7.47 5.74
N ALA A 183 5.92 7.22 5.75
CA ALA A 183 4.92 8.22 6.15
C ALA A 183 5.05 8.66 7.60
N LEU A 184 5.40 7.76 8.51
CA LEU A 184 5.53 8.05 9.94
C LEU A 184 6.77 8.88 10.27
N PHE A 185 7.88 8.65 9.55
CA PHE A 185 9.16 9.28 9.88
C PHE A 185 9.61 10.34 8.87
N ASP A 186 9.15 10.27 7.62
CA ASP A 186 9.48 11.26 6.59
C ASP A 186 8.24 11.73 5.79
N PRO A 187 7.26 12.36 6.45
CA PRO A 187 6.00 12.75 5.79
C PRO A 187 6.18 13.89 4.77
N SER A 188 7.30 14.62 4.80
CA SER A 188 7.48 15.85 4.01
C SER A 188 8.14 15.63 2.65
N LYS A 189 8.68 14.44 2.40
CA LYS A 189 9.51 14.19 1.22
C LYS A 189 8.93 13.09 0.35
N GLY A 190 8.11 13.51 -0.59
CA GLY A 190 7.83 12.68 -1.75
C GLY A 190 9.14 12.17 -2.35
N SER A 191 9.19 10.90 -2.69
CA SER A 191 10.37 10.26 -3.28
C SER A 191 10.68 10.90 -4.62
N SER A 192 11.57 11.88 -4.65
CA SER A 192 11.95 12.60 -5.88
C SER A 192 12.73 11.72 -6.87
N CYS A 193 13.29 10.60 -6.41
CA CYS A 193 14.20 9.75 -7.20
C CYS A 193 13.58 8.46 -7.72
N SER A 194 12.45 8.00 -7.17
CA SER A 194 11.93 6.65 -7.43
C SER A 194 11.56 6.41 -8.89
N ALA A 195 11.03 7.39 -9.61
CA ALA A 195 10.61 7.20 -10.99
C ALA A 195 11.81 6.92 -11.94
N ASP A 196 12.92 7.64 -11.76
CA ASP A 196 14.15 7.41 -12.55
C ASP A 196 14.79 6.05 -12.18
N GLU A 197 14.77 5.69 -10.91
CA GLU A 197 15.27 4.39 -10.42
C GLU A 197 14.42 3.25 -10.97
N HIS A 198 13.09 3.38 -10.95
CA HIS A 198 12.17 2.42 -11.54
C HIS A 198 12.36 2.28 -13.05
N ALA A 199 12.60 3.40 -13.77
CA ALA A 199 12.92 3.37 -15.19
C ALA A 199 14.21 2.57 -15.47
N ARG A 200 15.25 2.76 -14.68
CA ARG A 200 16.51 1.99 -14.78
C ARG A 200 16.30 0.49 -14.58
N ILE A 201 15.46 0.11 -13.60
CA ILE A 201 15.10 -1.30 -13.38
C ILE A 201 14.39 -1.88 -14.61
N ILE A 202 13.40 -1.15 -15.17
CA ILE A 202 12.69 -1.57 -16.37
C ILE A 202 13.63 -1.73 -17.57
N ASP A 203 14.56 -0.80 -17.76
CA ASP A 203 15.49 -0.83 -18.89
C ASP A 203 16.43 -2.05 -18.80
N ALA A 204 16.93 -2.36 -17.60
CA ALA A 204 17.77 -3.54 -17.38
C ALA A 204 16.98 -4.86 -17.58
N LEU A 205 15.72 -4.92 -17.09
CA LEU A 205 14.83 -6.07 -17.34
C LEU A 205 14.52 -6.26 -18.82
N ASP A 206 14.30 -5.16 -19.55
CA ASP A 206 14.02 -5.14 -20.99
C ASP A 206 15.23 -5.61 -21.81
N ALA A 207 16.42 -5.21 -21.39
CA ALA A 207 17.68 -5.63 -22.01
C ALA A 207 18.08 -7.09 -21.69
N GLY A 208 17.45 -7.72 -20.70
CA GLY A 208 17.82 -9.04 -20.21
C GLY A 208 19.14 -9.02 -19.39
N ASP A 209 19.55 -7.84 -18.93
CA ASP A 209 20.74 -7.67 -18.09
C ASP A 209 20.40 -7.92 -16.61
N LEU A 210 20.47 -9.19 -16.22
CA LEU A 210 20.15 -9.63 -14.86
C LEU A 210 21.01 -8.94 -13.81
N GLN A 211 22.29 -8.77 -14.05
CA GLN A 211 23.21 -8.18 -13.05
C GLN A 211 22.87 -6.72 -12.79
N THR A 212 22.62 -5.95 -13.85
CA THR A 212 22.21 -4.55 -13.74
C THR A 212 20.84 -4.43 -13.10
N ALA A 213 19.87 -5.29 -13.46
CA ALA A 213 18.54 -5.27 -12.88
C ALA A 213 18.54 -5.57 -11.36
N LEU A 214 19.30 -6.58 -10.92
CA LEU A 214 19.45 -6.92 -9.49
C LEU A 214 20.14 -5.81 -8.71
N THR A 215 21.19 -5.22 -9.30
CA THR A 215 21.93 -4.12 -8.69
C THR A 215 21.02 -2.89 -8.51
N ALA A 216 20.31 -2.49 -9.56
CA ALA A 216 19.40 -1.34 -9.52
C ALA A 216 18.29 -1.52 -8.47
N MET A 217 17.67 -2.71 -8.40
CA MET A 217 16.64 -3.00 -7.38
C MET A 217 17.22 -2.93 -5.95
N ARG A 218 18.40 -3.52 -5.73
CA ARG A 218 19.05 -3.50 -4.43
C ARG A 218 19.42 -2.08 -3.99
N GLU A 219 20.01 -1.29 -4.88
CA GLU A 219 20.38 0.11 -4.60
C GLU A 219 19.16 0.92 -4.24
N HIS A 220 18.09 0.84 -5.05
CA HIS A 220 16.82 1.50 -4.80
C HIS A 220 16.26 1.17 -3.40
N LEU A 221 16.18 -0.10 -3.02
CA LEU A 221 15.66 -0.50 -1.71
C LEU A 221 16.59 -0.10 -0.56
N SER A 222 17.91 -0.14 -0.77
CA SER A 222 18.88 0.29 0.24
C SER A 222 18.83 1.80 0.50
N GLU A 223 18.67 2.62 -0.53
CA GLU A 223 18.52 4.06 -0.37
C GLU A 223 17.23 4.44 0.37
N LEU A 224 16.14 3.72 0.11
CA LEU A 224 14.89 3.89 0.85
C LEU A 224 15.04 3.50 2.32
N GLU A 225 15.70 2.37 2.61
CA GLU A 225 16.00 1.91 3.96
C GLU A 225 16.78 2.94 4.74
N GLU A 226 17.92 3.38 4.19
CA GLU A 226 18.83 4.32 4.85
C GLU A 226 18.14 5.65 5.17
N ARG A 227 17.33 6.17 4.26
CA ARG A 227 16.53 7.38 4.51
C ARG A 227 15.60 7.24 5.71
N VAL A 228 14.85 6.14 5.79
CA VAL A 228 13.91 5.92 6.90
C VAL A 228 14.66 5.74 8.22
N VAL A 229 15.74 4.95 8.23
CA VAL A 229 16.58 4.73 9.41
C VAL A 229 17.19 6.04 9.92
N GLU A 230 17.69 6.89 9.02
CA GLU A 230 18.23 8.20 9.40
C GLU A 230 17.18 9.09 10.08
N GLN A 231 15.94 9.08 9.60
CA GLN A 231 14.87 9.86 10.23
C GLN A 231 14.47 9.31 11.60
N VAL A 232 14.46 7.98 11.77
CA VAL A 232 14.22 7.36 13.09
C VAL A 232 15.29 7.80 14.09
N ARG A 233 16.57 7.80 13.69
CA ARG A 233 17.68 8.28 14.54
C ARG A 233 17.48 9.74 14.94
N LYS A 234 17.21 10.61 13.97
CA LYS A 234 16.96 12.04 14.23
C LYS A 234 15.78 12.26 15.18
N SER A 235 14.74 11.42 15.07
CA SER A 235 13.58 11.50 15.95
C SER A 235 13.93 11.07 17.39
N ALA A 236 14.77 10.06 17.54
CA ALA A 236 15.24 9.60 18.84
C ALA A 236 16.19 10.62 19.51
N ASP A 237 17.11 11.21 18.74
CA ASP A 237 18.05 12.23 19.22
C ASP A 237 17.32 13.54 19.59
N GLY A 238 16.22 13.88 18.92
CA GLY A 238 15.40 15.06 19.21
C GLY A 238 14.58 14.97 20.52
N GLU A 239 14.47 13.79 21.12
CA GLU A 239 13.87 13.57 22.44
C GLU A 239 14.88 13.62 23.59
N ASP A 240 16.15 13.98 23.33
CA ASP A 240 17.12 14.25 24.41
C ASP A 240 16.68 15.47 25.22
N LEU A 241 15.98 15.20 26.30
CA LEU A 241 15.51 16.23 27.25
C LEU A 241 16.65 17.05 27.83
N GLY A 242 17.89 16.51 27.86
CA GLY A 242 19.08 17.24 28.28
C GLY A 242 19.39 18.41 27.35
N ALA A 243 19.27 18.20 26.02
CA ALA A 243 19.42 19.25 25.02
C ALA A 243 18.29 20.28 25.05
N VAL A 244 17.07 19.85 25.38
CA VAL A 244 15.87 20.72 25.49
C VAL A 244 15.93 21.61 26.71
N PHE A 245 16.43 21.10 27.85
CA PHE A 245 16.46 21.83 29.14
C PHE A 245 17.84 22.39 29.48
N GLY A 246 18.85 22.19 28.65
CA GLY A 246 20.19 22.77 28.85
C GLY A 246 20.93 22.23 30.09
N VAL A 247 20.69 20.97 30.46
CA VAL A 247 21.34 20.30 31.61
C VAL A 247 22.28 19.20 31.13
#